data_3fa9a11874fc1e9d92444fd76f56428b
#
_entry.id   3fa9a11874fc1e9d92444fd76f56428b
#
_cell.length_a   1.000
_cell.length_b   1.000
_cell.length_c   1.000
_cell.angle_alpha   90.00
_cell.angle_beta   90.00
_cell.angle_gamma   90.00
#
_symmetry.space_group_name_H-M   'P 1'
#
loop_
_entity.id
_entity.type
_entity.pdbx_description
1 polymer ?
#
loop_
_entity_poly.entity_id
_entity_poly.type
_entity_poly.pdbx_seq_one_letter_code
_entity_poly.pdbx_strand_id
1 'polypeptide(L)'
;MMDFSRSKAAEIAPDEGADGRFFRPPLPSGYVSRPRLYARLNQGLQGRLLLLTAPAGFGKSSLASEFCQQLPTNWRSLWLGLSRRDSDPGRFLERLLDGLRQFFPGLGDEAMGLLKIRQRHQPFAYEEWLDGVLDEMAEQLNPRAPVLVVLDDYHLAQGAVLDRCLQFFLNHLPVGIHLLVTSRQRPDWHLARLRLSQQLLELTEQDLRLTEGESRELVERQDVQVPPDSLDNLLQRSEGWVAGLRLWLLTDTDGQNSASARAVHGAEGLVRDYLLDEVIERQTPEVQAFLYETACMERFCAELCDALRDSHDSAAILRHLQSNQVFLVPLDEQGHWFRYHHLFSDLLRARPPLSVPQASLHLRACRWFSAQGLLHEAVEQALFAGQPDVAASLVQGLSEEQLLAEQNVSMLLRWKMDLPDSLLSSTPRLIMIYSWALMLACQLDAAEDLAAQLERFLPAPTASAQQDLLARWLALSGVIARGRGQVARAEQYSVEALASLAPEHYGLRLMCLSTLANLAVVQGDLWRARGFNR
;
A
#
# COMPACT_ATOMS: atom_id res chain seq x y z
N MET A 1 56.34 -21.26 -13.88
CA MET A 1 56.56 -22.18 -12.80
C MET A 1 56.86 -21.32 -11.56
N MET A 2 55.82 -20.82 -10.94
CA MET A 2 55.84 -20.21 -9.60
C MET A 2 54.45 -20.33 -9.02
N ASP A 3 54.40 -21.08 -7.95
CA ASP A 3 53.29 -21.55 -7.16
C ASP A 3 52.77 -20.39 -6.29
N PHE A 4 51.52 -19.98 -6.46
CA PHE A 4 50.86 -19.04 -5.53
C PHE A 4 49.99 -19.84 -4.59
N SER A 5 50.60 -20.24 -3.50
CA SER A 5 49.99 -20.85 -2.33
C SER A 5 48.86 -19.96 -1.75
N ARG A 6 47.71 -20.59 -1.65
CA ARG A 6 46.54 -20.13 -0.91
C ARG A 6 46.90 -19.61 0.50
N SER A 7 46.75 -18.33 0.73
CA SER A 7 46.69 -17.77 2.06
C SER A 7 45.36 -18.18 2.71
N LYS A 8 45.43 -19.04 3.70
CA LYS A 8 44.33 -19.36 4.61
C LYS A 8 43.92 -18.05 5.32
N ALA A 9 42.71 -17.58 5.06
CA ALA A 9 42.05 -16.65 5.96
C ALA A 9 41.94 -17.33 7.33
N ALA A 10 42.55 -16.75 8.34
CA ALA A 10 42.40 -17.20 9.71
C ALA A 10 40.92 -16.99 10.10
N GLU A 11 40.19 -18.08 10.31
CA GLU A 11 38.96 -18.10 11.08
C GLU A 11 39.30 -17.57 12.47
N ILE A 12 38.90 -16.33 12.75
CA ILE A 12 38.84 -15.83 14.13
C ILE A 12 37.66 -16.56 14.76
N ALA A 13 37.98 -17.55 15.60
CA ALA A 13 37.01 -18.23 16.42
C ALA A 13 36.19 -17.20 17.21
N PRO A 14 34.87 -17.38 17.39
CA PRO A 14 34.09 -16.49 18.23
C PRO A 14 34.66 -16.56 19.65
N ASP A 15 34.91 -15.39 20.21
CA ASP A 15 35.37 -15.23 21.58
C ASP A 15 34.30 -15.83 22.53
N GLU A 16 34.60 -16.99 23.14
CA GLU A 16 33.70 -17.73 24.04
C GLU A 16 33.42 -17.01 25.38
N GLY A 17 33.73 -15.70 25.47
CA GLY A 17 33.51 -14.85 26.64
C GLY A 17 32.51 -13.72 26.44
N ALA A 18 31.92 -13.52 25.27
CA ALA A 18 30.99 -12.41 25.03
C ALA A 18 29.65 -12.68 25.74
N ASP A 19 29.36 -11.87 26.76
CA ASP A 19 28.05 -11.79 27.44
C ASP A 19 26.95 -11.67 26.39
N GLY A 20 26.01 -12.64 26.33
CA GLY A 20 24.94 -12.71 25.31
C GLY A 20 24.06 -11.46 25.17
N ARG A 21 24.33 -10.43 25.99
CA ARG A 21 23.69 -9.10 25.97
C ARG A 21 24.09 -8.24 24.77
N PHE A 22 25.24 -8.50 24.13
CA PHE A 22 25.78 -7.72 23.00
C PHE A 22 25.88 -8.55 21.71
N PHE A 23 25.09 -9.59 21.63
CA PHE A 23 25.11 -10.52 20.49
C PHE A 23 24.51 -9.88 19.25
N ARG A 24 25.31 -9.82 18.18
CA ARG A 24 24.83 -9.45 16.85
C ARG A 24 24.19 -10.66 16.17
N PRO A 25 22.93 -10.58 15.69
CA PRO A 25 22.29 -11.72 15.07
C PRO A 25 23.03 -12.15 13.79
N PRO A 26 23.18 -13.47 13.54
CA PRO A 26 23.77 -13.97 12.31
C PRO A 26 22.83 -13.66 11.14
N LEU A 27 23.43 -13.60 9.94
CA LEU A 27 22.62 -13.47 8.73
C LEU A 27 21.86 -14.78 8.48
N PRO A 28 20.58 -14.69 8.12
CA PRO A 28 19.79 -15.88 7.85
C PRO A 28 20.31 -16.59 6.58
N SER A 29 20.14 -17.93 6.51
CA SER A 29 20.47 -18.72 5.33
C SER A 29 19.80 -18.13 4.08
N GLY A 30 20.49 -18.12 2.94
CA GLY A 30 19.98 -17.53 1.69
C GLY A 30 19.75 -16.02 1.77
N TYR A 31 20.46 -15.31 2.66
CA TYR A 31 20.39 -13.84 2.69
C TYR A 31 20.89 -13.24 1.37
N VAL A 32 20.11 -12.31 0.82
CA VAL A 32 20.49 -11.54 -0.38
C VAL A 32 21.08 -10.22 0.06
N SER A 33 22.33 -9.99 -0.31
CA SER A 33 23.00 -8.71 -0.08
C SER A 33 22.35 -7.60 -0.93
N ARG A 34 22.29 -6.39 -0.35
CA ARG A 34 21.68 -5.22 -1.00
C ARG A 34 22.70 -4.10 -1.18
N PRO A 35 23.58 -4.19 -2.21
CA PRO A 35 24.67 -3.23 -2.41
C PRO A 35 24.21 -1.77 -2.49
N ARG A 36 23.01 -1.52 -3.04
CA ARG A 36 22.40 -0.18 -3.10
C ARG A 36 22.17 0.43 -1.71
N LEU A 37 21.72 -0.38 -0.75
CA LEU A 37 21.50 0.09 0.62
C LEU A 37 22.80 0.21 1.39
N TYR A 38 23.72 -0.73 1.17
CA TYR A 38 25.06 -0.66 1.73
C TYR A 38 25.80 0.62 1.31
N ALA A 39 25.74 0.99 0.04
CA ALA A 39 26.34 2.23 -0.45
C ALA A 39 25.74 3.47 0.23
N ARG A 40 24.43 3.50 0.45
CA ARG A 40 23.77 4.59 1.18
C ARG A 40 24.17 4.63 2.65
N LEU A 41 24.23 3.47 3.33
CA LEU A 41 24.67 3.40 4.73
C LEU A 41 26.10 3.89 4.90
N ASN A 42 27.01 3.54 3.98
CA ASN A 42 28.39 4.05 3.97
C ASN A 42 28.46 5.58 3.83
N GLN A 43 27.63 6.15 2.95
CA GLN A 43 27.54 7.62 2.86
C GLN A 43 27.03 8.23 4.17
N GLY A 44 26.07 7.56 4.81
CA GLY A 44 25.50 7.99 6.08
C GLY A 44 26.49 7.96 7.26
N LEU A 45 27.59 7.21 7.18
CA LEU A 45 28.65 7.20 8.20
C LEU A 45 29.40 8.55 8.33
N GLN A 46 29.21 9.47 7.42
CA GLN A 46 29.68 10.84 7.58
C GLN A 46 28.80 11.65 8.55
N GLY A 47 27.56 11.19 8.80
CA GLY A 47 26.64 11.77 9.76
C GLY A 47 26.71 11.08 11.12
N ARG A 48 25.85 11.52 12.05
CA ARG A 48 25.75 10.99 13.42
C ARG A 48 24.76 9.84 13.55
N LEU A 49 23.69 9.83 12.73
CA LEU A 49 22.57 8.91 12.87
C LEU A 49 22.20 8.23 11.54
N LEU A 50 22.14 6.92 11.60
CA LEU A 50 21.57 6.03 10.59
C LEU A 50 20.26 5.47 11.16
N LEU A 51 19.11 5.79 10.59
CA LEU A 51 17.80 5.38 11.08
C LEU A 51 17.09 4.50 10.06
N LEU A 52 16.80 3.25 10.43
CA LEU A 52 16.11 2.28 9.63
C LEU A 52 14.70 2.06 10.19
N THR A 53 13.67 2.53 9.49
CA THR A 53 12.28 2.41 9.93
C THR A 53 11.43 1.66 8.90
N ALA A 54 10.85 0.54 9.31
CA ALA A 54 9.94 -0.25 8.49
C ALA A 54 9.14 -1.23 9.35
N PRO A 55 8.01 -1.76 8.87
CA PRO A 55 7.26 -2.82 9.55
C PRO A 55 8.11 -4.07 9.88
N ALA A 56 7.49 -5.03 10.55
CA ALA A 56 8.10 -6.32 10.78
C ALA A 56 8.44 -7.04 9.45
N GLY A 57 9.55 -7.78 9.43
CA GLY A 57 9.88 -8.62 8.27
C GLY A 57 10.53 -7.93 7.07
N PHE A 58 10.86 -6.64 7.12
CA PHE A 58 11.58 -5.92 6.04
C PHE A 58 13.10 -6.07 6.07
N GLY A 59 13.64 -6.86 7.01
CA GLY A 59 15.07 -7.18 7.06
C GLY A 59 15.96 -6.07 7.63
N LYS A 60 15.44 -5.20 8.51
CA LYS A 60 16.20 -4.12 9.16
C LYS A 60 17.41 -4.63 9.92
N SER A 61 17.21 -5.56 10.87
CA SER A 61 18.28 -6.15 11.70
C SER A 61 19.28 -6.93 10.86
N SER A 62 18.82 -7.65 9.82
CA SER A 62 19.72 -8.37 8.89
C SER A 62 20.59 -7.40 8.09
N LEU A 63 20.03 -6.30 7.59
CA LEU A 63 20.80 -5.27 6.89
C LEU A 63 21.82 -4.60 7.81
N ALA A 64 21.42 -4.25 9.04
CA ALA A 64 22.33 -3.68 10.04
C ALA A 64 23.43 -4.68 10.43
N SER A 65 23.11 -5.97 10.55
CA SER A 65 24.09 -7.02 10.83
C SER A 65 25.10 -7.18 9.68
N GLU A 66 24.63 -7.26 8.42
CA GLU A 66 25.50 -7.28 7.24
C GLU A 66 26.40 -6.04 7.19
N PHE A 67 25.83 -4.86 7.42
CA PHE A 67 26.57 -3.61 7.42
C PHE A 67 27.71 -3.61 8.43
N CYS A 68 27.45 -4.07 9.67
CA CYS A 68 28.49 -4.22 10.68
C CYS A 68 29.60 -5.22 10.30
N GLN A 69 29.27 -6.28 9.53
CA GLN A 69 30.27 -7.25 9.05
C GLN A 69 31.20 -6.65 7.99
N GLN A 70 30.68 -5.73 7.21
CA GLN A 70 31.39 -5.13 6.07
C GLN A 70 32.07 -3.79 6.43
N LEU A 71 32.00 -3.35 7.69
CA LEU A 71 32.72 -2.16 8.13
C LEU A 71 34.23 -2.30 7.91
N PRO A 72 34.95 -1.21 7.60
CA PRO A 72 36.40 -1.24 7.52
C PRO A 72 37.03 -1.73 8.81
N THR A 73 38.19 -2.39 8.74
CA THR A 73 38.86 -3.05 9.85
C THR A 73 39.25 -2.10 11.01
N ASN A 74 39.33 -0.80 10.75
CA ASN A 74 39.59 0.22 11.77
C ASN A 74 38.29 0.66 12.51
N TRP A 75 37.11 0.24 12.07
CA TRP A 75 35.86 0.52 12.79
C TRP A 75 35.58 -0.52 13.85
N ARG A 76 34.92 -0.08 14.91
CA ARG A 76 34.41 -0.95 15.98
C ARG A 76 32.90 -0.88 15.98
N SER A 77 32.21 -1.94 16.33
CA SER A 77 30.74 -1.94 16.41
C SER A 77 30.27 -2.52 17.74
N LEU A 78 29.36 -1.81 18.40
CA LEU A 78 28.64 -2.28 19.58
C LEU A 78 27.19 -2.60 19.15
N TRP A 79 26.71 -3.80 19.45
CA TRP A 79 25.34 -4.20 19.19
C TRP A 79 24.52 -4.30 20.46
N LEU A 80 23.39 -3.58 20.53
CA LEU A 80 22.42 -3.62 21.62
C LEU A 80 21.05 -4.04 21.06
N GLY A 81 20.69 -5.32 21.18
CA GLY A 81 19.32 -5.79 20.97
C GLY A 81 18.45 -5.32 22.13
N LEU A 82 17.43 -4.51 21.84
CA LEU A 82 16.59 -3.89 22.85
C LEU A 82 15.33 -4.69 23.12
N SER A 83 14.84 -4.59 24.34
CA SER A 83 13.65 -5.24 24.84
C SER A 83 12.77 -4.27 25.62
N ARG A 84 11.52 -4.65 25.96
CA ARG A 84 10.66 -3.83 26.82
C ARG A 84 11.27 -3.50 28.20
N ARG A 85 12.22 -4.30 28.68
CA ARG A 85 12.92 -4.04 29.94
C ARG A 85 13.86 -2.85 29.86
N ASP A 86 14.30 -2.49 28.65
CA ASP A 86 15.19 -1.38 28.37
C ASP A 86 14.45 -0.04 28.27
N SER A 87 13.12 -0.02 28.47
CA SER A 87 12.34 1.21 28.65
C SER A 87 12.64 1.94 29.97
N ASP A 88 13.26 1.26 30.95
CA ASP A 88 13.88 1.92 32.11
C ASP A 88 15.18 2.61 31.67
N PRO A 89 15.26 3.94 31.70
CA PRO A 89 16.43 4.68 31.20
C PRO A 89 17.71 4.30 31.90
N GLY A 90 17.67 4.08 33.21
CA GLY A 90 18.86 3.71 33.96
C GLY A 90 19.41 2.35 33.58
N ARG A 91 18.54 1.35 33.37
CA ARG A 91 18.95 0.03 32.88
C ARG A 91 19.50 0.10 31.46
N PHE A 92 18.88 0.88 30.59
CA PHE A 92 19.39 1.11 29.24
C PHE A 92 20.79 1.73 29.26
N LEU A 93 20.99 2.81 30.05
CA LEU A 93 22.24 3.51 30.15
C LEU A 93 23.35 2.65 30.79
N GLU A 94 23.00 1.82 31.78
CA GLU A 94 23.92 0.83 32.35
C GLU A 94 24.42 -0.13 31.29
N ARG A 95 23.52 -0.70 30.48
CA ARG A 95 23.89 -1.60 29.36
C ARG A 95 24.72 -0.91 28.29
N LEU A 96 24.34 0.32 27.92
CA LEU A 96 25.07 1.10 26.94
C LEU A 96 26.51 1.36 27.42
N LEU A 97 26.66 1.77 28.67
CA LEU A 97 27.97 2.03 29.29
C LEU A 97 28.83 0.75 29.40
N ASP A 98 28.23 -0.36 29.84
CA ASP A 98 28.91 -1.67 29.87
C ASP A 98 29.40 -2.09 28.48
N GLY A 99 28.62 -1.86 27.44
CA GLY A 99 29.04 -2.12 26.06
C GLY A 99 30.15 -1.20 25.58
N LEU A 100 30.10 0.10 25.89
CA LEU A 100 31.11 1.09 25.50
C LEU A 100 32.44 0.86 26.21
N ARG A 101 32.44 0.31 27.41
CA ARG A 101 33.66 -0.04 28.16
C ARG A 101 34.54 -1.06 27.45
N GLN A 102 34.00 -1.84 26.51
CA GLN A 102 34.81 -2.71 25.66
C GLN A 102 35.79 -1.92 24.78
N PHE A 103 35.47 -0.67 24.49
CA PHE A 103 36.28 0.23 23.65
C PHE A 103 36.97 1.33 24.43
N PHE A 104 36.43 1.70 25.59
CA PHE A 104 36.85 2.79 26.44
C PHE A 104 37.05 2.25 27.88
N PRO A 105 38.22 1.68 28.21
CA PRO A 105 38.46 1.09 29.51
C PRO A 105 38.33 2.12 30.65
N GLY A 106 37.55 1.76 31.70
CA GLY A 106 37.27 2.63 32.82
C GLY A 106 36.23 3.73 32.57
N LEU A 107 35.65 3.78 31.38
CA LEU A 107 34.63 4.79 31.04
C LEU A 107 33.50 4.78 32.07
N GLY A 108 33.22 5.93 32.64
CA GLY A 108 32.10 6.16 33.54
C GLY A 108 32.12 5.33 34.82
N ASP A 109 33.30 5.03 35.42
CA ASP A 109 33.38 4.25 36.67
C ASP A 109 32.65 4.96 37.82
N GLU A 110 32.80 6.28 37.95
CA GLU A 110 32.05 7.08 38.93
C GLU A 110 30.56 7.19 38.55
N ALA A 111 30.26 7.39 37.27
CA ALA A 111 28.91 7.52 36.75
C ALA A 111 28.11 6.24 36.97
N MET A 112 28.70 5.05 36.83
CA MET A 112 28.05 3.76 37.12
C MET A 112 27.64 3.63 38.58
N GLY A 113 28.47 4.13 39.49
CA GLY A 113 28.17 4.19 40.94
C GLY A 113 26.89 4.99 41.20
N LEU A 114 26.74 6.14 40.58
CA LEU A 114 25.56 7.01 40.69
C LEU A 114 24.30 6.36 40.14
N LEU A 115 24.39 5.67 38.99
CA LEU A 115 23.26 4.93 38.42
C LEU A 115 22.74 3.79 39.31
N LYS A 116 23.64 3.07 39.97
CA LYS A 116 23.31 1.96 40.88
C LYS A 116 22.66 2.42 42.19
N ILE A 117 22.99 3.63 42.67
CA ILE A 117 22.44 4.19 43.91
C ILE A 117 21.09 4.90 43.68
N ARG A 118 20.72 5.20 42.43
CA ARG A 118 19.47 5.90 42.13
C ARG A 118 18.26 5.19 42.73
N GLN A 119 17.40 5.96 43.39
CA GLN A 119 16.12 5.44 43.88
C GLN A 119 15.08 5.53 42.76
N ARG A 120 14.29 4.44 42.53
CA ARG A 120 13.32 4.32 41.43
C ARG A 120 12.24 5.40 41.40
N HIS A 121 12.02 6.12 42.49
CA HIS A 121 10.96 7.12 42.64
C HIS A 121 11.47 8.55 42.78
N GLN A 122 12.80 8.79 42.65
CA GLN A 122 13.36 10.13 42.67
C GLN A 122 13.75 10.60 41.27
N PRO A 123 13.59 11.90 40.95
CA PRO A 123 14.07 12.45 39.70
C PRO A 123 15.59 12.24 39.62
N PHE A 124 16.06 11.66 38.52
CA PHE A 124 17.49 11.49 38.25
C PHE A 124 17.88 12.34 37.04
N ALA A 125 18.95 13.12 37.16
CA ALA A 125 19.43 13.99 36.07
C ALA A 125 20.22 13.18 35.04
N TYR A 126 19.55 12.45 34.20
CA TYR A 126 20.15 11.57 33.18
C TYR A 126 21.02 12.35 32.18
N GLU A 127 20.60 13.57 31.81
CA GLU A 127 21.31 14.42 30.87
C GLU A 127 22.67 14.88 31.44
N GLU A 128 22.73 15.31 32.71
CA GLU A 128 23.97 15.68 33.38
C GLU A 128 24.90 14.47 33.56
N TRP A 129 24.33 13.31 33.85
CA TRP A 129 25.05 12.06 33.94
C TRP A 129 25.67 11.67 32.58
N LEU A 130 24.89 11.78 31.49
CA LEU A 130 25.35 11.51 30.12
C LEU A 130 26.44 12.48 29.69
N ASP A 131 26.35 13.75 30.08
CA ASP A 131 27.34 14.79 29.74
C ASP A 131 28.72 14.39 30.25
N GLY A 132 28.81 14.00 31.52
CA GLY A 132 30.09 13.52 32.10
C GLY A 132 30.65 12.29 31.39
N VAL A 133 29.79 11.31 31.02
CA VAL A 133 30.22 10.12 30.27
C VAL A 133 30.68 10.48 28.86
N LEU A 134 30.04 11.43 28.22
CA LEU A 134 30.40 11.87 26.87
C LEU A 134 31.74 12.63 26.87
N ASP A 135 32.00 13.43 27.89
CA ASP A 135 33.29 14.12 28.05
C ASP A 135 34.45 13.12 28.26
N GLU A 136 34.30 12.16 29.19
CA GLU A 136 35.30 11.09 29.37
C GLU A 136 35.50 10.28 28.07
N MET A 137 34.44 10.01 27.33
CA MET A 137 34.51 9.28 26.06
C MET A 137 35.25 10.10 25.00
N ALA A 138 35.02 11.41 24.93
CA ALA A 138 35.70 12.31 23.99
C ALA A 138 37.23 12.36 24.24
N GLU A 139 37.66 12.30 25.49
CA GLU A 139 39.09 12.27 25.86
C GLU A 139 39.79 10.97 25.43
N GLN A 140 39.09 9.85 25.48
CA GLN A 140 39.64 8.53 25.14
C GLN A 140 39.47 8.15 23.66
N LEU A 141 38.67 8.91 22.90
CA LEU A 141 38.32 8.57 21.55
C LEU A 141 39.51 8.69 20.58
N ASN A 142 39.80 7.62 19.85
CA ASN A 142 40.76 7.65 18.75
C ASN A 142 40.04 7.95 17.44
N PRO A 143 40.25 9.12 16.81
CA PRO A 143 39.60 9.47 15.54
C PRO A 143 39.87 8.49 14.40
N ARG A 144 40.92 7.67 14.49
CA ARG A 144 41.25 6.64 13.47
C ARG A 144 40.56 5.31 13.73
N ALA A 145 39.85 5.16 14.85
CA ALA A 145 39.10 3.96 15.21
C ALA A 145 37.68 4.34 15.62
N PRO A 146 36.83 4.78 14.66
CA PRO A 146 35.44 5.19 14.95
C PRO A 146 34.62 4.03 15.46
N VAL A 147 33.54 4.36 16.20
CA VAL A 147 32.63 3.38 16.81
C VAL A 147 31.21 3.55 16.26
N LEU A 148 30.63 2.46 15.81
CA LEU A 148 29.22 2.37 15.46
C LEU A 148 28.44 1.68 16.57
N VAL A 149 27.54 2.40 17.22
CA VAL A 149 26.60 1.85 18.20
C VAL A 149 25.29 1.49 17.50
N VAL A 150 24.89 0.24 17.56
CA VAL A 150 23.65 -0.26 16.98
C VAL A 150 22.61 -0.46 18.07
N LEU A 151 21.49 0.21 17.95
CA LEU A 151 20.29 0.00 18.79
C LEU A 151 19.24 -0.74 17.96
N ASP A 152 19.18 -2.04 18.13
CA ASP A 152 18.25 -2.89 17.37
C ASP A 152 16.91 -3.01 18.09
N ASP A 153 15.80 -2.92 17.33
CA ASP A 153 14.42 -2.95 17.80
C ASP A 153 14.09 -1.85 18.84
N TYR A 154 14.54 -0.62 18.60
CA TYR A 154 14.35 0.53 19.51
C TYR A 154 12.88 0.75 19.92
N HIS A 155 11.92 0.46 19.06
CA HIS A 155 10.49 0.58 19.36
C HIS A 155 10.04 -0.22 20.61
N LEU A 156 10.78 -1.23 21.03
CA LEU A 156 10.47 -2.00 22.24
C LEU A 156 10.86 -1.26 23.54
N ALA A 157 11.85 -0.38 23.46
CA ALA A 157 12.37 0.38 24.60
C ALA A 157 11.89 1.84 24.62
N GLN A 158 11.23 2.30 23.57
CA GLN A 158 10.80 3.68 23.40
C GLN A 158 9.98 4.21 24.58
N GLY A 159 10.28 5.42 25.03
CA GLY A 159 9.59 6.09 26.13
C GLY A 159 10.09 7.52 26.33
N ALA A 160 9.23 8.42 26.83
CA ALA A 160 9.49 9.85 26.88
C ALA A 160 10.79 10.25 27.61
N VAL A 161 11.22 9.52 28.63
CA VAL A 161 12.46 9.79 29.35
C VAL A 161 13.66 9.28 28.55
N LEU A 162 13.57 8.05 28.03
CA LEU A 162 14.63 7.46 27.22
C LEU A 162 14.83 8.22 25.91
N ASP A 163 13.74 8.65 25.27
CA ASP A 163 13.81 9.47 24.04
C ASP A 163 14.57 10.79 24.28
N ARG A 164 14.34 11.45 25.43
CA ARG A 164 15.09 12.64 25.82
C ARG A 164 16.58 12.33 26.07
N CYS A 165 16.87 11.26 26.78
CA CYS A 165 18.25 10.82 27.03
C CYS A 165 19.00 10.55 25.71
N LEU A 166 18.38 9.83 24.78
CA LEU A 166 18.98 9.53 23.48
C LEU A 166 19.06 10.76 22.57
N GLN A 167 18.08 11.65 22.64
CA GLN A 167 18.17 12.94 21.95
C GLN A 167 19.34 13.77 22.47
N PHE A 168 19.56 13.81 23.80
CA PHE A 168 20.72 14.47 24.40
C PHE A 168 22.01 13.79 23.94
N PHE A 169 22.13 12.50 24.09
CA PHE A 169 23.26 11.69 23.65
C PHE A 169 23.62 11.97 22.17
N LEU A 170 22.63 11.92 21.29
CA LEU A 170 22.81 12.14 19.84
C LEU A 170 23.29 13.57 19.52
N ASN A 171 22.80 14.56 20.25
CA ASN A 171 23.22 15.96 20.05
C ASN A 171 24.67 16.23 20.48
N HIS A 172 25.15 15.51 21.48
CA HIS A 172 26.47 15.70 22.10
C HIS A 172 27.49 14.60 21.77
N LEU A 173 27.14 13.68 20.84
CA LEU A 173 28.04 12.62 20.38
C LEU A 173 29.40 13.20 19.93
N PRO A 174 30.53 12.71 20.45
CA PRO A 174 31.85 13.05 19.94
C PRO A 174 32.05 12.66 18.49
N VAL A 175 32.93 13.37 17.79
CA VAL A 175 33.26 13.04 16.39
C VAL A 175 33.95 11.68 16.32
N GLY A 176 33.39 10.75 15.54
CA GLY A 176 33.88 9.37 15.43
C GLY A 176 33.01 8.37 16.17
N ILE A 177 31.91 8.82 16.83
CA ILE A 177 30.86 7.95 17.31
C ILE A 177 29.64 8.12 16.43
N HIS A 178 29.07 7.00 15.99
CA HIS A 178 27.91 6.97 15.08
C HIS A 178 26.83 6.05 15.68
N LEU A 179 25.57 6.39 15.46
CA LEU A 179 24.44 5.62 15.95
C LEU A 179 23.68 5.03 14.76
N LEU A 180 23.42 3.72 14.78
CA LEU A 180 22.50 3.06 13.87
C LEU A 180 21.31 2.53 14.67
N VAL A 181 20.11 2.94 14.29
CA VAL A 181 18.89 2.57 15.00
C VAL A 181 17.96 1.84 14.05
N THR A 182 17.52 0.65 14.43
CA THR A 182 16.40 -0.03 13.76
C THR A 182 15.15 0.11 14.60
N SER A 183 14.02 0.39 13.97
CA SER A 183 12.74 0.52 14.65
C SER A 183 11.57 0.16 13.74
N ARG A 184 10.45 -0.28 14.33
CA ARG A 184 9.18 -0.40 13.59
C ARG A 184 8.50 0.96 13.44
N GLN A 185 8.74 1.86 14.39
CA GLN A 185 8.17 3.19 14.44
C GLN A 185 9.29 4.22 14.39
N ARG A 186 8.97 5.38 13.87
CA ARG A 186 9.90 6.50 13.93
C ARG A 186 9.99 6.99 15.39
N PRO A 187 11.22 7.13 15.95
CA PRO A 187 11.39 7.71 17.26
C PRO A 187 10.86 9.15 17.33
N ASP A 188 10.32 9.54 18.48
CA ASP A 188 9.86 10.91 18.74
C ASP A 188 11.05 11.83 19.07
N TRP A 189 12.02 11.86 18.16
CA TRP A 189 13.21 12.70 18.28
C TRP A 189 13.12 13.91 17.37
N HIS A 190 13.68 15.04 17.80
CA HIS A 190 13.74 16.26 17.01
C HIS A 190 14.80 16.17 15.91
N LEU A 191 14.54 15.38 14.88
CA LEU A 191 15.50 15.04 13.82
C LEU A 191 15.70 16.14 12.76
N ALA A 192 14.89 17.21 12.77
CA ALA A 192 14.94 18.26 11.76
C ALA A 192 16.32 18.91 11.64
N ARG A 193 16.99 19.17 12.78
CA ARG A 193 18.33 19.77 12.81
C ARG A 193 19.38 18.84 12.18
N LEU A 194 19.34 17.55 12.50
CA LEU A 194 20.27 16.56 11.94
C LEU A 194 20.04 16.38 10.43
N ARG A 195 18.79 16.44 9.97
CA ARG A 195 18.46 16.39 8.56
C ARG A 195 18.98 17.60 7.80
N LEU A 196 18.79 18.82 8.32
CA LEU A 196 19.30 20.06 7.72
C LEU A 196 20.83 20.10 7.66
N SER A 197 21.53 19.56 8.68
CA SER A 197 22.99 19.49 8.73
C SER A 197 23.58 18.26 8.03
N GLN A 198 22.77 17.46 7.32
CA GLN A 198 23.17 16.23 6.63
C GLN A 198 23.84 15.19 7.56
N GLN A 199 23.47 15.19 8.84
CA GLN A 199 23.98 14.25 9.84
C GLN A 199 23.04 13.08 10.12
N LEU A 200 21.97 12.94 9.31
CA LEU A 200 20.97 11.89 9.38
C LEU A 200 20.82 11.22 8.03
N LEU A 201 20.96 9.90 8.01
CA LEU A 201 20.46 9.05 6.92
C LEU A 201 19.20 8.32 7.40
N GLU A 202 18.13 8.44 6.67
CA GLU A 202 16.90 7.67 6.90
C GLU A 202 16.73 6.64 5.77
N LEU A 203 16.50 5.38 6.14
CA LEU A 203 16.00 4.33 5.26
C LEU A 203 14.63 3.93 5.75
N THR A 204 13.66 4.03 4.85
CA THR A 204 12.25 3.75 5.12
C THR A 204 11.84 2.38 4.58
N GLU A 205 10.60 1.99 4.80
CA GLU A 205 10.00 0.80 4.20
C GLU A 205 10.23 0.75 2.68
N GLN A 206 9.99 1.87 1.99
CA GLN A 206 10.15 1.95 0.52
C GLN A 206 11.57 1.63 0.08
N ASP A 207 12.58 2.10 0.82
CA ASP A 207 13.98 1.80 0.56
C ASP A 207 14.31 0.33 0.82
N LEU A 208 13.70 -0.24 1.87
CA LEU A 208 13.97 -1.60 2.34
C LEU A 208 13.21 -2.69 1.57
N ARG A 209 12.25 -2.34 0.73
CA ARG A 209 11.61 -3.29 -0.19
C ARG A 209 12.66 -3.92 -1.09
N LEU A 210 12.56 -5.23 -1.31
CA LEU A 210 13.37 -5.89 -2.32
C LEU A 210 12.99 -5.37 -3.70
N THR A 211 13.99 -5.08 -4.52
CA THR A 211 13.77 -4.89 -5.94
C THR A 211 13.41 -6.22 -6.61
N GLU A 212 12.87 -6.17 -7.82
CA GLU A 212 12.55 -7.39 -8.56
C GLU A 212 13.77 -8.30 -8.71
N GLY A 213 14.95 -7.74 -9.02
CA GLY A 213 16.21 -8.51 -9.12
C GLY A 213 16.62 -9.14 -7.79
N GLU A 214 16.56 -8.39 -6.68
CA GLU A 214 16.85 -8.91 -5.34
C GLU A 214 15.84 -10.00 -4.92
N SER A 215 14.58 -9.86 -5.32
CA SER A 215 13.54 -10.85 -5.06
C SER A 215 13.76 -12.15 -5.85
N ARG A 216 14.12 -12.05 -7.13
CA ARG A 216 14.48 -13.21 -7.97
C ARG A 216 15.72 -13.92 -7.42
N GLU A 217 16.75 -13.17 -7.04
CA GLU A 217 17.95 -13.73 -6.41
C GLU A 217 17.62 -14.46 -5.10
N LEU A 218 16.68 -13.94 -4.29
CA LEU A 218 16.24 -14.61 -3.06
C LEU A 218 15.59 -15.97 -3.38
N VAL A 219 14.76 -16.05 -4.41
CA VAL A 219 14.12 -17.29 -4.85
C VAL A 219 15.17 -18.29 -5.36
N GLU A 220 16.08 -17.85 -6.21
CA GLU A 220 17.15 -18.70 -6.79
C GLU A 220 18.05 -19.31 -5.72
N ARG A 221 18.38 -18.56 -4.67
CA ARG A 221 19.22 -19.01 -3.55
C ARG A 221 18.58 -20.07 -2.65
N GLN A 222 17.28 -20.29 -2.76
CA GLN A 222 16.54 -21.27 -1.97
C GLN A 222 16.37 -22.64 -2.69
N ASP A 223 16.95 -22.80 -3.90
CA ASP A 223 16.83 -24.02 -4.73
C ASP A 223 15.38 -24.47 -5.01
N VAL A 224 14.42 -23.53 -4.95
CA VAL A 224 13.01 -23.81 -5.20
C VAL A 224 12.67 -23.54 -6.66
N GLN A 225 12.14 -24.56 -7.36
CA GLN A 225 11.69 -24.40 -8.74
C GLN A 225 10.27 -23.84 -8.77
N VAL A 226 10.15 -22.53 -8.98
CA VAL A 226 8.86 -21.83 -9.11
C VAL A 226 8.54 -21.66 -10.60
N PRO A 227 7.36 -22.07 -11.08
CA PRO A 227 6.93 -21.79 -12.44
C PRO A 227 6.95 -20.29 -12.74
N PRO A 228 7.36 -19.83 -13.94
CA PRO A 228 7.50 -18.40 -14.24
C PRO A 228 6.26 -17.57 -13.94
N ASP A 229 5.07 -18.03 -14.35
CA ASP A 229 3.81 -17.33 -14.12
C ASP A 229 3.47 -17.20 -12.61
N SER A 230 3.81 -18.23 -11.84
CA SER A 230 3.62 -18.23 -10.37
C SER A 230 4.62 -17.30 -9.69
N LEU A 231 5.85 -17.22 -10.22
CA LEU A 231 6.89 -16.33 -9.70
C LEU A 231 6.51 -14.87 -9.88
N ASP A 232 6.06 -14.47 -11.07
CA ASP A 232 5.70 -13.08 -11.34
C ASP A 232 4.51 -12.64 -10.48
N ASN A 233 3.50 -13.50 -10.30
CA ASN A 233 2.39 -13.25 -9.38
C ASN A 233 2.86 -13.10 -7.92
N LEU A 234 3.76 -14.00 -7.46
CA LEU A 234 4.33 -13.91 -6.12
C LEU A 234 5.10 -12.62 -5.90
N LEU A 235 5.96 -12.23 -6.84
CA LEU A 235 6.75 -11.01 -6.77
C LEU A 235 5.85 -9.77 -6.69
N GLN A 236 4.79 -9.73 -7.49
CA GLN A 236 3.81 -8.64 -7.47
C GLN A 236 3.06 -8.56 -6.13
N ARG A 237 2.58 -9.70 -5.61
CA ARG A 237 1.82 -9.75 -4.35
C ARG A 237 2.66 -9.48 -3.12
N SER A 238 3.93 -9.91 -3.10
CA SER A 238 4.85 -9.68 -1.97
C SER A 238 5.26 -8.21 -1.83
N GLU A 239 5.15 -7.41 -2.89
CA GLU A 239 5.57 -6.00 -2.92
C GLU A 239 6.99 -5.78 -2.36
N GLY A 240 7.87 -6.75 -2.52
CA GLY A 240 9.24 -6.70 -1.98
C GLY A 240 9.34 -6.92 -0.47
N TRP A 241 8.29 -7.42 0.19
CA TRP A 241 8.33 -7.77 1.61
C TRP A 241 9.12 -9.07 1.83
N VAL A 242 10.30 -8.93 2.45
CA VAL A 242 11.28 -10.02 2.61
C VAL A 242 10.69 -11.23 3.36
N ALA A 243 10.03 -10.99 4.50
CA ALA A 243 9.47 -12.09 5.30
C ALA A 243 8.34 -12.81 4.56
N GLY A 244 7.47 -12.09 3.87
CA GLY A 244 6.40 -12.70 3.08
C GLY A 244 6.93 -13.60 1.98
N LEU A 245 7.94 -13.15 1.24
CA LEU A 245 8.59 -13.92 0.20
C LEU A 245 9.30 -15.16 0.77
N ARG A 246 10.01 -15.02 1.89
CA ARG A 246 10.69 -16.15 2.56
C ARG A 246 9.72 -17.18 3.12
N LEU A 247 8.65 -16.74 3.79
CA LEU A 247 7.64 -17.66 4.33
C LEU A 247 6.97 -18.46 3.21
N TRP A 248 6.73 -17.81 2.06
CA TRP A 248 6.21 -18.53 0.90
C TRP A 248 7.19 -19.61 0.40
N LEU A 249 8.48 -19.29 0.29
CA LEU A 249 9.50 -20.24 -0.17
C LEU A 249 9.71 -21.43 0.76
N LEU A 250 9.55 -21.27 2.07
CA LEU A 250 9.69 -22.36 3.05
C LEU A 250 8.64 -23.46 2.89
N THR A 251 7.48 -23.17 2.31
CA THR A 251 6.41 -24.15 2.17
C THR A 251 6.54 -25.02 0.93
N ASP A 252 7.31 -24.60 -0.05
CA ASP A 252 7.51 -25.34 -1.31
C ASP A 252 8.62 -26.42 -1.17
N THR A 253 9.42 -26.38 -0.09
CA THR A 253 10.50 -27.36 0.15
C THR A 253 10.02 -28.73 0.65
N ASP A 254 8.78 -28.86 1.13
CA ASP A 254 8.21 -30.14 1.57
C ASP A 254 7.50 -30.94 0.44
N GLY A 255 7.58 -30.48 -0.78
CA GLY A 255 6.80 -30.97 -1.92
C GLY A 255 7.46 -32.01 -2.80
N GLN A 256 7.68 -33.23 -2.32
CA GLN A 256 7.84 -34.40 -3.21
C GLN A 256 6.51 -35.13 -3.48
N ASN A 257 5.37 -34.47 -3.58
CA ASN A 257 4.21 -35.08 -4.25
C ASN A 257 3.04 -34.10 -4.43
N SER A 258 2.73 -33.90 -5.70
CA SER A 258 1.43 -33.52 -6.28
C SER A 258 0.83 -32.13 -5.96
N ALA A 259 0.75 -31.39 -7.05
CA ALA A 259 -0.25 -30.37 -7.39
C ALA A 259 -0.13 -29.00 -6.72
N SER A 260 0.21 -28.06 -7.58
CA SER A 260 0.25 -26.59 -7.47
C SER A 260 -0.75 -25.91 -6.52
N ALA A 261 -1.85 -26.56 -6.18
CA ALA A 261 -2.89 -26.00 -5.30
C ALA A 261 -2.61 -26.21 -3.79
N ARG A 262 -1.87 -27.28 -3.38
CA ARG A 262 -1.57 -27.56 -1.96
C ARG A 262 -0.38 -26.77 -1.42
N ALA A 263 0.61 -26.49 -2.27
CA ALA A 263 1.77 -25.67 -1.90
C ALA A 263 1.37 -24.23 -1.62
N VAL A 264 0.45 -23.66 -2.41
CA VAL A 264 -0.12 -22.32 -2.19
C VAL A 264 -0.83 -22.24 -0.83
N HIS A 265 -1.61 -23.26 -0.43
CA HIS A 265 -2.32 -23.26 0.85
C HIS A 265 -1.40 -23.38 2.08
N GLY A 266 -0.27 -24.08 1.96
CA GLY A 266 0.72 -24.20 3.05
C GLY A 266 1.47 -22.87 3.29
N ALA A 267 1.87 -22.20 2.22
CA ALA A 267 2.55 -20.91 2.27
C ALA A 267 1.65 -19.81 2.86
N GLU A 268 0.40 -19.77 2.43
CA GLU A 268 -0.61 -18.88 2.99
C GLU A 268 -0.79 -19.11 4.50
N GLY A 269 -0.64 -20.34 4.98
CA GLY A 269 -0.70 -20.69 6.40
C GLY A 269 0.39 -20.01 7.22
N LEU A 270 1.67 -20.15 6.87
CA LEU A 270 2.79 -19.58 7.63
C LEU A 270 2.82 -18.04 7.58
N VAL A 271 2.54 -17.45 6.42
CA VAL A 271 2.40 -15.98 6.29
C VAL A 271 1.25 -15.50 7.16
N ARG A 272 0.14 -16.22 7.14
CA ARG A 272 -1.04 -15.94 7.94
C ARG A 272 -0.74 -16.00 9.44
N ASP A 273 -0.10 -17.08 9.92
CA ASP A 273 0.22 -17.25 11.33
C ASP A 273 1.17 -16.13 11.80
N TYR A 274 2.21 -15.82 11.02
CA TYR A 274 3.11 -14.71 11.32
C TYR A 274 2.38 -13.35 11.42
N LEU A 275 1.49 -13.04 10.47
CA LEU A 275 0.76 -11.78 10.48
C LEU A 275 -0.28 -11.73 11.61
N LEU A 276 -0.89 -12.86 11.97
CA LEU A 276 -1.79 -12.96 13.11
C LEU A 276 -1.06 -12.68 14.41
N ASP A 277 0.00 -13.44 14.70
CA ASP A 277 0.72 -13.38 15.97
C ASP A 277 1.50 -12.07 16.14
N GLU A 278 2.21 -11.65 15.11
CA GLU A 278 3.13 -10.51 15.19
C GLU A 278 2.50 -9.16 14.91
N VAL A 279 1.34 -9.15 14.23
CA VAL A 279 0.70 -7.89 13.79
C VAL A 279 -0.67 -7.71 14.41
N ILE A 280 -1.61 -8.64 14.19
CA ILE A 280 -3.02 -8.46 14.57
C ILE A 280 -3.24 -8.66 16.06
N GLU A 281 -2.73 -9.75 16.65
CA GLU A 281 -2.95 -10.05 18.08
C GLU A 281 -2.30 -9.05 19.03
N ARG A 282 -1.35 -8.27 18.53
CA ARG A 282 -0.72 -7.17 19.30
C ARG A 282 -1.54 -5.88 19.31
N GLN A 283 -2.59 -5.78 18.49
CA GLN A 283 -3.47 -4.63 18.46
C GLN A 283 -4.57 -4.74 19.51
N THR A 284 -5.15 -3.57 19.89
CA THR A 284 -6.33 -3.56 20.76
C THR A 284 -7.55 -4.15 20.05
N PRO A 285 -8.55 -4.67 20.78
CA PRO A 285 -9.76 -5.23 20.16
C PRO A 285 -10.48 -4.25 19.22
N GLU A 286 -10.45 -2.95 19.52
CA GLU A 286 -11.06 -1.90 18.70
C GLU A 286 -10.32 -1.76 17.36
N VAL A 287 -8.98 -1.82 17.38
CA VAL A 287 -8.15 -1.76 16.18
C VAL A 287 -8.30 -3.05 15.36
N GLN A 288 -8.39 -4.21 16.00
CA GLN A 288 -8.65 -5.47 15.32
C GLN A 288 -10.01 -5.44 14.59
N ALA A 289 -11.07 -4.98 15.25
CA ALA A 289 -12.38 -4.81 14.63
C ALA A 289 -12.31 -3.87 13.42
N PHE A 290 -11.64 -2.72 13.58
CA PHE A 290 -11.40 -1.78 12.48
C PHE A 290 -10.74 -2.45 11.27
N LEU A 291 -9.66 -3.20 11.49
CA LEU A 291 -8.94 -3.90 10.43
C LEU A 291 -9.85 -4.86 9.65
N TYR A 292 -10.65 -5.67 10.36
CA TYR A 292 -11.54 -6.63 9.73
C TYR A 292 -12.72 -5.97 9.00
N GLU A 293 -13.31 -4.91 9.57
CA GLU A 293 -14.47 -4.24 9.00
C GLU A 293 -14.10 -3.42 7.74
N THR A 294 -12.89 -2.87 7.69
CA THR A 294 -12.43 -2.05 6.55
C THR A 294 -11.69 -2.83 5.47
N ALA A 295 -11.33 -4.10 5.73
CA ALA A 295 -10.60 -4.96 4.79
C ALA A 295 -11.36 -5.27 3.50
N CYS A 296 -12.69 -5.13 3.50
CA CYS A 296 -13.52 -5.31 2.32
C CYS A 296 -13.31 -4.21 1.26
N MET A 297 -12.72 -3.08 1.63
CA MET A 297 -12.43 -1.97 0.72
C MET A 297 -11.04 -2.13 0.09
N GLU A 298 -10.93 -1.79 -1.20
CA GLU A 298 -9.62 -1.73 -1.88
C GLU A 298 -8.83 -0.49 -1.49
N ARG A 299 -9.54 0.63 -1.32
CA ARG A 299 -9.01 1.90 -0.83
C ARG A 299 -10.01 2.54 0.12
N PHE A 300 -9.51 3.24 1.10
CA PHE A 300 -10.35 3.87 2.11
C PHE A 300 -9.72 5.15 2.66
N CYS A 301 -10.56 6.02 3.20
CA CYS A 301 -10.20 7.21 3.98
C CYS A 301 -10.92 7.17 5.34
N ALA A 302 -10.60 8.09 6.23
CA ALA A 302 -11.18 8.12 7.57
C ALA A 302 -12.71 8.22 7.52
N GLU A 303 -13.25 9.09 6.67
CA GLU A 303 -14.69 9.35 6.54
C GLU A 303 -15.44 8.13 5.99
N LEU A 304 -14.84 7.40 5.03
CA LEU A 304 -15.40 6.15 4.55
C LEU A 304 -15.41 5.09 5.65
N CYS A 305 -14.31 4.95 6.41
CA CYS A 305 -14.24 4.02 7.52
C CYS A 305 -15.26 4.34 8.62
N ASP A 306 -15.47 5.62 8.93
CA ASP A 306 -16.50 6.08 9.86
C ASP A 306 -17.90 5.69 9.35
N ALA A 307 -18.17 5.87 8.06
CA ALA A 307 -19.44 5.48 7.46
C ALA A 307 -19.65 3.95 7.46
N LEU A 308 -18.60 3.16 7.25
CA LEU A 308 -18.64 1.69 7.30
C LEU A 308 -18.97 1.19 8.71
N ARG A 309 -18.32 1.76 9.73
CA ARG A 309 -18.38 1.31 11.11
C ARG A 309 -19.47 1.98 11.93
N ASP A 310 -20.11 3.01 11.39
CA ASP A 310 -21.03 3.89 12.13
C ASP A 310 -20.36 4.48 13.39
N SER A 311 -19.15 5.04 13.20
CA SER A 311 -18.29 5.57 14.26
C SER A 311 -17.67 6.91 13.84
N HIS A 312 -16.85 7.52 14.71
CA HIS A 312 -16.15 8.78 14.44
C HIS A 312 -14.68 8.74 14.91
N ASP A 313 -14.12 7.54 15.09
CA ASP A 313 -12.79 7.30 15.63
C ASP A 313 -11.76 6.88 14.59
N SER A 314 -12.17 6.68 13.33
CA SER A 314 -11.34 6.09 12.28
C SER A 314 -10.09 6.90 11.98
N ALA A 315 -10.18 8.24 12.03
CA ALA A 315 -9.00 9.09 11.84
C ALA A 315 -7.92 8.88 12.92
N ALA A 316 -8.32 8.61 14.15
CA ALA A 316 -7.39 8.31 15.24
C ALA A 316 -6.76 6.92 15.07
N ILE A 317 -7.56 5.93 14.68
CA ILE A 317 -7.10 4.56 14.41
C ILE A 317 -6.14 4.54 13.21
N LEU A 318 -6.46 5.23 12.10
CA LEU A 318 -5.57 5.31 10.93
C LEU A 318 -4.23 5.94 11.27
N ARG A 319 -4.21 7.02 12.06
CA ARG A 319 -2.96 7.61 12.56
C ARG A 319 -2.17 6.64 13.44
N HIS A 320 -2.84 5.88 14.30
CA HIS A 320 -2.21 4.83 15.10
C HIS A 320 -1.60 3.74 14.21
N LEU A 321 -2.34 3.22 13.23
CA LEU A 321 -1.86 2.21 12.28
C LEU A 321 -0.67 2.72 11.46
N GLN A 322 -0.72 3.96 11.00
CA GLN A 322 0.36 4.61 10.26
C GLN A 322 1.61 4.80 11.13
N SER A 323 1.45 5.29 12.36
CA SER A 323 2.56 5.48 13.31
C SER A 323 3.24 4.15 13.66
N ASN A 324 2.45 3.09 13.79
CA ASN A 324 2.93 1.74 14.10
C ASN A 324 3.33 0.93 12.86
N GLN A 325 3.25 1.51 11.66
CA GLN A 325 3.57 0.86 10.39
C GLN A 325 2.87 -0.51 10.24
N VAL A 326 1.57 -0.55 10.49
CA VAL A 326 0.75 -1.77 10.42
C VAL A 326 0.26 -1.99 8.99
N PHE A 327 1.17 -2.27 8.06
CA PHE A 327 0.89 -2.63 6.65
C PHE A 327 -0.13 -1.71 5.94
N LEU A 328 -0.18 -0.44 6.35
CA LEU A 328 -0.99 0.61 5.75
C LEU A 328 -0.17 1.39 4.72
N VAL A 329 -0.62 1.42 3.48
CA VAL A 329 0.06 2.09 2.36
C VAL A 329 -0.72 3.34 1.99
N PRO A 330 -0.14 4.55 2.09
CA PRO A 330 -0.78 5.77 1.61
C PRO A 330 -0.83 5.77 0.08
N LEU A 331 -1.93 6.24 -0.48
CA LEU A 331 -2.16 6.33 -1.92
C LEU A 331 -1.98 7.76 -2.46
N ASP A 332 -1.88 8.75 -1.59
CA ASP A 332 -1.64 10.15 -1.91
C ASP A 332 -0.57 10.78 -1.00
N GLU A 333 0.01 11.90 -1.44
CA GLU A 333 1.04 12.62 -0.69
C GLU A 333 0.52 13.24 0.62
N GLN A 334 -0.78 13.47 0.69
CA GLN A 334 -1.43 14.10 1.84
C GLN A 334 -1.78 13.07 2.93
N GLY A 335 -1.71 11.77 2.61
CA GLY A 335 -2.07 10.69 3.53
C GLY A 335 -3.56 10.69 3.87
N HIS A 336 -4.41 11.00 2.88
CA HIS A 336 -5.87 10.98 3.03
C HIS A 336 -6.46 9.63 2.61
N TRP A 337 -5.97 9.05 1.51
CA TRP A 337 -6.36 7.74 1.02
C TRP A 337 -5.32 6.68 1.34
N PHE A 338 -5.79 5.50 1.76
CA PHE A 338 -4.99 4.36 2.15
C PHE A 338 -5.48 3.08 1.49
N ARG A 339 -4.59 2.11 1.41
CA ARG A 339 -4.91 0.68 1.22
C ARG A 339 -4.09 -0.17 2.19
N TYR A 340 -4.52 -1.38 2.41
CA TYR A 340 -3.65 -2.37 3.05
C TYR A 340 -2.65 -2.96 2.05
N HIS A 341 -1.51 -3.42 2.56
CA HIS A 341 -0.60 -4.28 1.78
C HIS A 341 -1.36 -5.54 1.32
N HIS A 342 -1.12 -6.01 0.08
CA HIS A 342 -1.94 -7.08 -0.52
C HIS A 342 -2.03 -8.34 0.35
N LEU A 343 -0.89 -8.90 0.80
CA LEU A 343 -0.89 -10.09 1.66
C LEU A 343 -1.61 -9.88 3.00
N PHE A 344 -1.56 -8.67 3.54
CA PHE A 344 -2.28 -8.33 4.77
C PHE A 344 -3.79 -8.18 4.53
N SER A 345 -4.17 -7.56 3.42
CA SER A 345 -5.57 -7.45 3.00
C SER A 345 -6.21 -8.82 2.78
N ASP A 346 -5.50 -9.73 2.08
CA ASP A 346 -5.98 -11.08 1.82
C ASP A 346 -6.23 -11.87 3.12
N LEU A 347 -5.31 -11.72 4.08
CA LEU A 347 -5.47 -12.32 5.41
C LEU A 347 -6.72 -11.81 6.14
N LEU A 348 -6.90 -10.47 6.15
CA LEU A 348 -8.04 -9.85 6.82
C LEU A 348 -9.38 -10.28 6.19
N ARG A 349 -9.43 -10.35 4.86
CA ARG A 349 -10.62 -10.78 4.09
C ARG A 349 -10.98 -12.24 4.31
N ALA A 350 -9.99 -13.10 4.60
CA ALA A 350 -10.23 -14.51 4.90
C ALA A 350 -10.99 -14.73 6.23
N ARG A 351 -11.03 -13.74 7.12
CA ARG A 351 -11.82 -13.75 8.36
C ARG A 351 -12.88 -12.66 8.28
N PRO A 352 -14.15 -13.00 7.98
CA PRO A 352 -15.21 -12.01 7.95
C PRO A 352 -15.38 -11.36 9.34
N PRO A 353 -15.81 -10.10 9.40
CA PRO A 353 -16.06 -9.39 10.66
C PRO A 353 -17.10 -10.15 11.47
N LEU A 354 -16.82 -10.33 12.76
CA LEU A 354 -17.69 -11.09 13.68
C LEU A 354 -19.00 -10.37 14.01
N SER A 355 -19.08 -9.05 13.82
CA SER A 355 -20.18 -8.21 14.28
C SER A 355 -21.11 -7.72 13.17
N VAL A 356 -20.59 -7.47 11.96
CA VAL A 356 -21.36 -6.86 10.86
C VAL A 356 -21.28 -7.72 9.60
N PRO A 357 -22.41 -8.08 8.96
CA PRO A 357 -22.40 -8.80 7.69
C PRO A 357 -21.69 -7.99 6.61
N GLN A 358 -20.84 -8.63 5.82
CA GLN A 358 -20.05 -7.99 4.76
C GLN A 358 -20.92 -7.22 3.76
N ALA A 359 -22.08 -7.78 3.38
CA ALA A 359 -23.05 -7.11 2.54
C ALA A 359 -23.51 -5.75 3.10
N SER A 360 -23.67 -5.66 4.42
CA SER A 360 -24.04 -4.39 5.08
C SER A 360 -22.93 -3.35 5.01
N LEU A 361 -21.66 -3.77 5.12
CA LEU A 361 -20.50 -2.88 4.95
C LEU A 361 -20.46 -2.32 3.54
N HIS A 362 -20.60 -3.18 2.52
CA HIS A 362 -20.67 -2.75 1.12
C HIS A 362 -21.84 -1.79 0.85
N LEU A 363 -23.02 -2.00 1.44
CA LEU A 363 -24.15 -1.07 1.31
C LEU A 363 -23.89 0.27 1.96
N ARG A 364 -23.23 0.31 3.12
CA ARG A 364 -22.81 1.56 3.77
C ARG A 364 -21.78 2.30 2.90
N ALA A 365 -20.79 1.58 2.34
CA ALA A 365 -19.84 2.14 1.39
C ALA A 365 -20.53 2.69 0.14
N CYS A 366 -21.47 1.94 -0.45
CA CYS A 366 -22.25 2.37 -1.60
C CYS A 366 -22.95 3.72 -1.34
N ARG A 367 -23.59 3.87 -0.19
CA ARG A 367 -24.27 5.12 0.19
C ARG A 367 -23.28 6.28 0.33
N TRP A 368 -22.14 6.04 0.96
CA TRP A 368 -21.10 7.05 1.13
C TRP A 368 -20.52 7.48 -0.21
N PHE A 369 -20.13 6.54 -1.09
CA PHE A 369 -19.61 6.86 -2.42
C PHE A 369 -20.64 7.61 -3.28
N SER A 370 -21.92 7.19 -3.21
CA SER A 370 -23.00 7.88 -3.90
C SER A 370 -23.17 9.33 -3.43
N ALA A 371 -23.07 9.58 -2.11
CA ALA A 371 -23.14 10.94 -1.55
C ALA A 371 -21.94 11.81 -1.95
N GLN A 372 -20.78 11.22 -2.23
CA GLN A 372 -19.60 11.90 -2.73
C GLN A 372 -19.60 12.09 -4.27
N GLY A 373 -20.61 11.59 -4.97
CA GLY A 373 -20.68 11.62 -6.43
C GLY A 373 -19.74 10.62 -7.13
N LEU A 374 -19.15 9.69 -6.37
CA LEU A 374 -18.25 8.64 -6.88
C LEU A 374 -19.08 7.43 -7.35
N LEU A 375 -19.74 7.60 -8.50
CA LEU A 375 -20.73 6.67 -8.99
C LEU A 375 -20.16 5.28 -9.31
N HIS A 376 -18.93 5.25 -9.84
CA HIS A 376 -18.26 4.00 -10.18
C HIS A 376 -18.12 3.10 -8.95
N GLU A 377 -17.53 3.64 -7.90
CA GLU A 377 -17.33 2.93 -6.64
C GLU A 377 -18.68 2.57 -5.99
N ALA A 378 -19.67 3.47 -6.08
CA ALA A 378 -21.00 3.19 -5.52
C ALA A 378 -21.67 1.98 -6.19
N VAL A 379 -21.61 1.88 -7.51
CA VAL A 379 -22.18 0.75 -8.27
C VAL A 379 -21.44 -0.55 -7.95
N GLU A 380 -20.11 -0.53 -7.91
CA GLU A 380 -19.33 -1.72 -7.55
C GLU A 380 -19.66 -2.22 -6.13
N GLN A 381 -19.77 -1.30 -5.17
CA GLN A 381 -20.14 -1.67 -3.81
C GLN A 381 -21.56 -2.22 -3.70
N ALA A 382 -22.51 -1.75 -4.50
CA ALA A 382 -23.84 -2.31 -4.56
C ALA A 382 -23.84 -3.75 -5.13
N LEU A 383 -23.02 -4.01 -6.14
CA LEU A 383 -22.84 -5.36 -6.72
C LEU A 383 -22.16 -6.30 -5.73
N PHE A 384 -21.10 -5.87 -5.04
CA PHE A 384 -20.46 -6.65 -3.97
C PHE A 384 -21.39 -6.95 -2.79
N ALA A 385 -22.35 -6.07 -2.53
CA ALA A 385 -23.39 -6.30 -1.54
C ALA A 385 -24.44 -7.33 -1.99
N GLY A 386 -24.39 -7.80 -3.24
CA GLY A 386 -25.44 -8.65 -3.83
C GLY A 386 -26.77 -7.92 -4.05
N GLN A 387 -26.73 -6.60 -4.29
CA GLN A 387 -27.90 -5.75 -4.48
C GLN A 387 -27.93 -5.16 -5.91
N PRO A 388 -28.19 -5.98 -6.94
CA PRO A 388 -28.18 -5.54 -8.32
C PRO A 388 -29.25 -4.48 -8.62
N ASP A 389 -30.36 -4.47 -7.87
CA ASP A 389 -31.42 -3.45 -8.02
C ASP A 389 -30.90 -2.05 -7.62
N VAL A 390 -30.09 -1.97 -6.56
CA VAL A 390 -29.46 -0.71 -6.13
C VAL A 390 -28.44 -0.26 -7.17
N ALA A 391 -27.60 -1.18 -7.67
CA ALA A 391 -26.64 -0.89 -8.74
C ALA A 391 -27.34 -0.39 -10.00
N ALA A 392 -28.42 -1.06 -10.42
CA ALA A 392 -29.24 -0.67 -11.55
C ALA A 392 -29.86 0.73 -11.39
N SER A 393 -30.34 1.04 -10.17
CA SER A 393 -30.89 2.36 -9.86
C SER A 393 -29.84 3.47 -9.97
N LEU A 394 -28.62 3.22 -9.53
CA LEU A 394 -27.50 4.18 -9.65
C LEU A 394 -27.13 4.39 -11.13
N VAL A 395 -27.02 3.32 -11.92
CA VAL A 395 -26.72 3.41 -13.36
C VAL A 395 -27.81 4.17 -14.10
N GLN A 396 -29.09 4.01 -13.74
CA GLN A 396 -30.19 4.78 -14.34
C GLN A 396 -30.08 6.29 -14.11
N GLY A 397 -29.35 6.72 -13.09
CA GLY A 397 -29.07 8.13 -12.82
C GLY A 397 -28.12 8.79 -13.84
N LEU A 398 -27.39 8.00 -14.63
CA LEU A 398 -26.50 8.54 -15.68
C LEU A 398 -27.29 9.18 -16.80
N SER A 399 -26.86 10.38 -17.24
CA SER A 399 -27.38 11.00 -18.46
C SER A 399 -26.61 10.50 -19.69
N GLU A 400 -27.27 10.53 -20.85
CA GLU A 400 -26.61 10.22 -22.12
C GLU A 400 -25.44 11.16 -22.40
N GLU A 401 -25.54 12.43 -22.00
CA GLU A 401 -24.46 13.41 -22.12
C GLU A 401 -23.22 13.00 -21.30
N GLN A 402 -23.40 12.51 -20.08
CA GLN A 402 -22.30 12.00 -19.24
C GLN A 402 -21.66 10.76 -19.89
N LEU A 403 -22.46 9.84 -20.46
CA LEU A 403 -21.93 8.69 -21.19
C LEU A 403 -21.07 9.10 -22.38
N LEU A 404 -21.52 10.13 -23.13
CA LEU A 404 -20.79 10.64 -24.29
C LEU A 404 -19.53 11.41 -23.92
N ALA A 405 -19.52 12.13 -22.78
CA ALA A 405 -18.43 12.97 -22.34
C ALA A 405 -17.31 12.18 -21.64
N GLU A 406 -17.66 11.19 -20.81
CA GLU A 406 -16.70 10.50 -19.93
C GLU A 406 -16.04 9.27 -20.53
N GLN A 407 -16.49 8.80 -21.69
CA GLN A 407 -15.98 7.61 -22.40
C GLN A 407 -15.85 6.31 -21.54
N ASN A 408 -16.63 6.20 -20.46
CA ASN A 408 -16.59 5.08 -19.51
C ASN A 408 -17.33 3.81 -20.02
N VAL A 409 -17.25 3.57 -21.31
CA VAL A 409 -18.00 2.52 -22.01
C VAL A 409 -17.60 1.13 -21.53
N SER A 410 -16.31 0.87 -21.38
CA SER A 410 -15.79 -0.44 -20.95
C SER A 410 -16.27 -0.83 -19.56
N MET A 411 -16.36 0.13 -18.67
CA MET A 411 -16.84 -0.03 -17.30
C MET A 411 -18.35 -0.38 -17.29
N LEU A 412 -19.15 0.36 -18.03
CA LEU A 412 -20.59 0.06 -18.17
C LEU A 412 -20.84 -1.33 -18.73
N LEU A 413 -20.08 -1.72 -19.75
CA LEU A 413 -20.22 -3.05 -20.35
C LEU A 413 -19.79 -4.16 -19.38
N ARG A 414 -18.83 -3.89 -18.50
CA ARG A 414 -18.48 -4.82 -17.42
C ARG A 414 -19.63 -4.97 -16.43
N TRP A 415 -20.20 -3.86 -15.94
CA TRP A 415 -21.37 -3.92 -15.04
C TRP A 415 -22.58 -4.61 -15.66
N LYS A 416 -22.75 -4.48 -16.99
CA LYS A 416 -23.81 -5.21 -17.70
C LYS A 416 -23.73 -6.72 -17.49
N MET A 417 -22.51 -7.27 -17.38
CA MET A 417 -22.31 -8.71 -17.15
C MET A 417 -22.73 -9.15 -15.73
N ASP A 418 -22.68 -8.22 -14.77
CA ASP A 418 -23.00 -8.47 -13.37
C ASP A 418 -24.47 -8.19 -13.03
N LEU A 419 -25.20 -7.51 -13.93
CA LEU A 419 -26.62 -7.24 -13.76
C LEU A 419 -27.48 -8.36 -14.33
N PRO A 420 -28.55 -8.79 -13.63
CA PRO A 420 -29.49 -9.80 -14.13
C PRO A 420 -30.19 -9.36 -15.45
N ASP A 421 -30.30 -10.25 -16.40
CA ASP A 421 -30.99 -9.99 -17.68
C ASP A 421 -32.45 -9.54 -17.49
N SER A 422 -33.12 -10.00 -16.43
CA SER A 422 -34.49 -9.59 -16.10
C SER A 422 -34.56 -8.09 -15.77
N LEU A 423 -33.59 -7.52 -15.07
CA LEU A 423 -33.51 -6.08 -14.80
C LEU A 423 -33.20 -5.28 -16.06
N LEU A 424 -32.21 -5.74 -16.83
CA LEU A 424 -31.83 -5.11 -18.09
C LEU A 424 -33.04 -5.05 -19.04
N SER A 425 -33.79 -6.17 -19.20
CA SER A 425 -34.89 -6.26 -20.13
C SER A 425 -36.19 -5.59 -19.66
N SER A 426 -36.34 -5.33 -18.35
CA SER A 426 -37.56 -4.71 -17.80
C SER A 426 -37.48 -3.20 -17.64
N THR A 427 -36.27 -2.60 -17.74
CA THR A 427 -36.01 -1.19 -17.42
C THR A 427 -35.62 -0.41 -18.68
N PRO A 428 -36.53 0.38 -19.29
CA PRO A 428 -36.28 1.10 -20.54
C PRO A 428 -35.03 2.00 -20.48
N ARG A 429 -34.77 2.62 -19.32
CA ARG A 429 -33.63 3.48 -19.10
C ARG A 429 -32.31 2.73 -19.18
N LEU A 430 -32.21 1.54 -18.58
CA LEU A 430 -31.02 0.70 -18.67
C LEU A 430 -30.79 0.18 -20.09
N ILE A 431 -31.86 -0.25 -20.78
CA ILE A 431 -31.77 -0.65 -22.20
C ILE A 431 -31.15 0.49 -23.01
N MET A 432 -31.63 1.71 -22.82
CA MET A 432 -31.11 2.90 -23.52
C MET A 432 -29.62 3.13 -23.22
N ILE A 433 -29.24 3.17 -21.96
CA ILE A 433 -27.85 3.42 -21.52
C ILE A 433 -26.91 2.36 -22.09
N TYR A 434 -27.26 1.09 -21.99
CA TYR A 434 -26.43 -0.01 -22.49
C TYR A 434 -26.41 -0.11 -24.01
N SER A 435 -27.50 0.26 -24.69
CA SER A 435 -27.48 0.35 -26.15
C SER A 435 -26.56 1.46 -26.65
N TRP A 436 -26.52 2.61 -25.96
CA TRP A 436 -25.55 3.67 -26.22
C TRP A 436 -24.11 3.19 -25.95
N ALA A 437 -23.86 2.50 -24.83
CA ALA A 437 -22.56 1.95 -24.51
C ALA A 437 -22.07 0.94 -25.57
N LEU A 438 -22.93 0.04 -26.02
CA LEU A 438 -22.63 -0.93 -27.09
C LEU A 438 -22.35 -0.23 -28.42
N MET A 439 -23.12 0.79 -28.77
CA MET A 439 -22.91 1.58 -29.99
C MET A 439 -21.57 2.30 -29.96
N LEU A 440 -21.21 2.94 -28.82
CA LEU A 440 -19.93 3.60 -28.64
C LEU A 440 -18.74 2.62 -28.67
N ALA A 441 -18.97 1.37 -28.23
CA ALA A 441 -18.00 0.28 -28.34
C ALA A 441 -17.92 -0.34 -29.75
N CYS A 442 -18.61 0.24 -30.74
CA CYS A 442 -18.73 -0.30 -32.12
C CYS A 442 -19.34 -1.70 -32.21
N GLN A 443 -20.06 -2.15 -31.19
CA GLN A 443 -20.82 -3.42 -31.20
C GLN A 443 -22.23 -3.20 -31.74
N LEU A 444 -22.34 -2.84 -33.03
CA LEU A 444 -23.57 -2.33 -33.65
C LEU A 444 -24.70 -3.35 -33.67
N ASP A 445 -24.40 -4.65 -33.87
CA ASP A 445 -25.41 -5.71 -33.88
C ASP A 445 -26.04 -5.86 -32.50
N ALA A 446 -25.22 -5.97 -31.46
CA ALA A 446 -25.69 -6.06 -30.08
C ALA A 446 -26.42 -4.79 -29.61
N ALA A 447 -26.01 -3.62 -30.10
CA ALA A 447 -26.67 -2.36 -29.81
C ALA A 447 -28.07 -2.31 -30.44
N GLU A 448 -28.24 -2.78 -31.70
CA GLU A 448 -29.51 -2.82 -32.38
C GLU A 448 -30.46 -3.85 -31.74
N ASP A 449 -29.96 -5.05 -31.43
CA ASP A 449 -30.75 -6.10 -30.77
C ASP A 449 -31.28 -5.65 -29.40
N LEU A 450 -30.43 -4.93 -28.63
CA LEU A 450 -30.85 -4.40 -27.34
C LEU A 450 -31.79 -3.20 -27.50
N ALA A 451 -31.54 -2.29 -28.42
CA ALA A 451 -32.40 -1.14 -28.71
C ALA A 451 -33.78 -1.55 -29.23
N ALA A 452 -33.87 -2.65 -29.99
CA ALA A 452 -35.15 -3.20 -30.45
C ALA A 452 -36.05 -3.63 -29.28
N GLN A 453 -35.49 -4.01 -28.14
CA GLN A 453 -36.28 -4.32 -26.94
C GLN A 453 -37.01 -3.10 -26.37
N LEU A 454 -36.61 -1.87 -26.72
CA LEU A 454 -37.33 -0.66 -26.32
C LEU A 454 -38.67 -0.48 -27.05
N GLU A 455 -38.85 -1.06 -28.24
CA GLU A 455 -40.08 -0.91 -29.03
C GLU A 455 -41.32 -1.29 -28.23
N ARG A 456 -41.26 -2.28 -27.36
CA ARG A 456 -42.38 -2.70 -26.49
C ARG A 456 -42.77 -1.66 -25.41
N PHE A 457 -41.88 -0.71 -25.12
CA PHE A 457 -42.10 0.38 -24.17
C PHE A 457 -42.43 1.71 -24.87
N LEU A 458 -42.27 1.76 -26.19
CA LEU A 458 -42.59 2.93 -26.98
C LEU A 458 -44.11 3.09 -27.09
N PRO A 459 -44.64 4.30 -26.93
CA PRO A 459 -46.03 4.53 -26.64
C PRO A 459 -46.95 4.61 -27.86
N ALA A 460 -48.19 4.52 -27.54
CA ALA A 460 -49.20 5.27 -28.30
C ALA A 460 -48.90 6.78 -28.19
N PRO A 461 -49.11 7.58 -29.25
CA PRO A 461 -48.54 8.93 -29.41
C PRO A 461 -48.99 10.02 -28.44
N THR A 462 -49.63 9.71 -27.34
CA THR A 462 -50.37 10.66 -26.49
C THR A 462 -49.77 10.94 -25.11
N ALA A 463 -48.65 10.27 -24.70
CA ALA A 463 -48.08 10.41 -23.37
C ALA A 463 -46.74 11.18 -23.42
N SER A 464 -46.67 12.37 -22.83
CA SER A 464 -45.54 13.30 -22.87
C SER A 464 -44.19 12.65 -22.39
N ALA A 465 -44.20 11.91 -21.30
CA ALA A 465 -42.99 11.24 -20.79
C ALA A 465 -42.48 10.12 -21.72
N GLN A 466 -43.34 9.57 -22.52
CA GLN A 466 -43.01 8.53 -23.47
C GLN A 466 -42.53 9.10 -24.82
N GLN A 467 -42.91 10.33 -25.15
CA GLN A 467 -42.37 11.04 -26.33
C GLN A 467 -40.87 11.33 -26.18
N ASP A 468 -40.41 11.62 -24.98
CA ASP A 468 -38.99 11.78 -24.71
C ASP A 468 -38.21 10.48 -24.93
N LEU A 469 -38.72 9.34 -24.43
CA LEU A 469 -38.12 8.02 -24.67
C LEU A 469 -38.07 7.68 -26.17
N LEU A 470 -39.14 7.96 -26.91
CA LEU A 470 -39.19 7.76 -28.36
C LEU A 470 -38.16 8.63 -29.08
N ALA A 471 -38.04 9.92 -28.73
CA ALA A 471 -37.07 10.84 -29.34
C ALA A 471 -35.62 10.38 -29.11
N ARG A 472 -35.31 9.90 -27.92
CA ARG A 472 -33.97 9.37 -27.59
C ARG A 472 -33.71 8.05 -28.31
N TRP A 473 -34.68 7.17 -28.41
CA TRP A 473 -34.58 5.92 -29.17
C TRP A 473 -34.37 6.17 -30.67
N LEU A 474 -35.06 7.16 -31.25
CA LEU A 474 -34.86 7.58 -32.64
C LEU A 474 -33.44 8.11 -32.85
N ALA A 475 -32.91 8.93 -31.92
CA ALA A 475 -31.56 9.44 -32.00
C ALA A 475 -30.52 8.29 -32.00
N LEU A 476 -30.64 7.35 -31.07
CA LEU A 476 -29.77 6.16 -30.99
C LEU A 476 -29.88 5.31 -32.27
N SER A 477 -31.11 5.00 -32.72
CA SER A 477 -31.36 4.19 -33.91
C SER A 477 -30.81 4.84 -35.18
N GLY A 478 -30.85 6.20 -35.26
CA GLY A 478 -30.24 6.97 -36.34
C GLY A 478 -28.72 6.81 -36.40
N VAL A 479 -28.07 6.82 -35.27
CA VAL A 479 -26.59 6.63 -35.19
C VAL A 479 -26.20 5.20 -35.50
N ILE A 480 -26.94 4.20 -34.98
CA ILE A 480 -26.71 2.78 -35.28
C ILE A 480 -26.90 2.52 -36.77
N ALA A 481 -28.00 3.00 -37.37
CA ALA A 481 -28.29 2.86 -38.81
C ALA A 481 -27.18 3.51 -39.67
N ARG A 482 -26.62 4.65 -39.27
CA ARG A 482 -25.49 5.26 -39.95
C ARG A 482 -24.26 4.34 -39.88
N GLY A 483 -23.94 3.81 -38.72
CA GLY A 483 -22.80 2.90 -38.53
C GLY A 483 -22.92 1.63 -39.38
N ARG A 484 -24.13 1.18 -39.67
CA ARG A 484 -24.44 0.04 -40.55
C ARG A 484 -24.57 0.41 -42.03
N GLY A 485 -24.38 1.67 -42.40
CA GLY A 485 -24.50 2.13 -43.77
C GLY A 485 -25.95 2.21 -44.31
N GLN A 486 -26.97 2.15 -43.43
CA GLN A 486 -28.39 2.24 -43.78
C GLN A 486 -28.83 3.71 -43.94
N VAL A 487 -28.35 4.35 -45.01
CA VAL A 487 -28.47 5.81 -45.24
C VAL A 487 -29.90 6.34 -45.08
N ALA A 488 -30.88 5.73 -45.73
CA ALA A 488 -32.26 6.21 -45.69
C ALA A 488 -32.88 6.14 -44.27
N ARG A 489 -32.64 5.06 -43.53
CA ARG A 489 -33.10 4.91 -42.14
C ARG A 489 -32.40 5.87 -41.20
N ALA A 490 -31.07 6.05 -41.35
CA ALA A 490 -30.29 6.98 -40.53
C ALA A 490 -30.79 8.42 -40.71
N GLU A 491 -31.09 8.83 -41.93
CA GLU A 491 -31.65 10.15 -42.23
C GLU A 491 -33.03 10.33 -41.60
N GLN A 492 -33.95 9.37 -41.84
CA GLN A 492 -35.31 9.40 -41.31
C GLN A 492 -35.31 9.51 -39.77
N TYR A 493 -34.63 8.59 -39.09
CA TYR A 493 -34.59 8.58 -37.63
C TYR A 493 -33.95 9.85 -37.03
N SER A 494 -32.90 10.37 -37.65
CA SER A 494 -32.24 11.59 -37.15
C SER A 494 -33.11 12.83 -37.32
N VAL A 495 -33.86 12.95 -38.40
CA VAL A 495 -34.80 14.06 -38.63
C VAL A 495 -35.97 13.98 -37.65
N GLU A 496 -36.60 12.80 -37.50
CA GLU A 496 -37.71 12.60 -36.56
C GLU A 496 -37.26 12.83 -35.10
N ALA A 497 -36.04 12.40 -34.74
CA ALA A 497 -35.46 12.67 -33.44
C ALA A 497 -35.31 14.16 -33.18
N LEU A 498 -34.73 14.93 -34.12
CA LEU A 498 -34.52 16.38 -33.97
C LEU A 498 -35.84 17.15 -33.84
N ALA A 499 -36.90 16.69 -34.47
CA ALA A 499 -38.23 17.28 -34.37
C ALA A 499 -38.87 17.08 -32.98
N SER A 500 -38.47 16.02 -32.26
CA SER A 500 -39.09 15.60 -31.00
C SER A 500 -38.19 15.82 -29.76
N LEU A 501 -36.87 15.92 -29.93
CA LEU A 501 -35.93 16.16 -28.84
C LEU A 501 -36.06 17.58 -28.29
N ALA A 502 -36.21 17.69 -26.97
CA ALA A 502 -36.18 18.97 -26.28
C ALA A 502 -34.80 19.65 -26.40
N PRO A 503 -34.75 21.00 -26.37
CA PRO A 503 -33.51 21.76 -26.51
C PRO A 503 -32.42 21.39 -25.51
N GLU A 504 -32.77 21.00 -24.30
CA GLU A 504 -31.87 20.58 -23.21
C GLU A 504 -31.09 19.32 -23.56
N HIS A 505 -31.54 18.48 -24.47
CA HIS A 505 -30.81 17.31 -24.95
C HIS A 505 -29.81 17.65 -26.06
N TYR A 506 -28.97 18.66 -25.80
CA TYR A 506 -28.05 19.20 -26.80
C TYR A 506 -27.05 18.14 -27.32
N GLY A 507 -26.59 17.19 -26.49
CA GLY A 507 -25.67 16.11 -26.88
C GLY A 507 -26.30 15.19 -27.93
N LEU A 508 -27.53 14.73 -27.70
CA LEU A 508 -28.25 13.88 -28.64
C LEU A 508 -28.60 14.64 -29.92
N ARG A 509 -29.01 15.90 -29.79
CA ARG A 509 -29.26 16.79 -30.95
C ARG A 509 -28.01 16.95 -31.81
N LEU A 510 -26.84 17.18 -31.19
CA LEU A 510 -25.56 17.26 -31.87
C LEU A 510 -25.21 15.96 -32.60
N MET A 511 -25.46 14.81 -31.98
CA MET A 511 -25.25 13.48 -32.60
C MET A 511 -26.13 13.29 -33.84
N CYS A 512 -27.41 13.70 -33.78
CA CYS A 512 -28.31 13.66 -34.95
C CYS A 512 -27.85 14.62 -36.06
N LEU A 513 -27.49 15.85 -35.73
CA LEU A 513 -26.94 16.84 -36.68
C LEU A 513 -25.66 16.33 -37.34
N SER A 514 -24.73 15.79 -36.54
CA SER A 514 -23.48 15.18 -37.03
C SER A 514 -23.76 13.98 -37.96
N THR A 515 -24.77 13.16 -37.63
CA THR A 515 -25.23 12.06 -38.49
C THR A 515 -25.72 12.58 -39.85
N LEU A 516 -26.60 13.57 -39.83
CA LEU A 516 -27.13 14.18 -41.07
C LEU A 516 -26.04 14.88 -41.88
N ALA A 517 -25.13 15.58 -41.24
CA ALA A 517 -23.99 16.22 -41.91
C ALA A 517 -23.11 15.16 -42.62
N ASN A 518 -22.75 14.09 -41.92
CA ASN A 518 -21.98 12.99 -42.52
C ASN A 518 -22.67 12.32 -43.68
N LEU A 519 -23.98 12.09 -43.57
CA LEU A 519 -24.78 11.51 -44.66
C LEU A 519 -24.82 12.41 -45.89
N ALA A 520 -24.98 13.76 -45.69
CA ALA A 520 -24.93 14.73 -46.75
C ALA A 520 -23.57 14.75 -47.46
N VAL A 521 -22.45 14.64 -46.70
CA VAL A 521 -21.11 14.54 -47.30
C VAL A 521 -20.98 13.28 -48.16
N VAL A 522 -21.46 12.12 -47.67
CA VAL A 522 -21.44 10.86 -48.43
C VAL A 522 -22.28 10.93 -49.70
N GLN A 523 -23.38 11.68 -49.68
CA GLN A 523 -24.25 11.93 -50.84
C GLN A 523 -23.70 13.00 -51.80
N GLY A 524 -22.59 13.68 -51.44
CA GLY A 524 -21.97 14.76 -52.23
C GLY A 524 -22.61 16.13 -52.07
N ASP A 525 -23.61 16.28 -51.18
CA ASP A 525 -24.30 17.55 -50.90
C ASP A 525 -23.58 18.34 -49.77
N LEU A 526 -22.49 19.03 -50.15
CA LEU A 526 -21.65 19.80 -49.23
C LEU A 526 -22.37 21.03 -48.67
N TRP A 527 -23.36 21.58 -49.40
CA TRP A 527 -24.13 22.71 -48.93
C TRP A 527 -25.07 22.33 -47.79
N ARG A 528 -25.75 21.22 -47.92
CA ARG A 528 -26.58 20.64 -46.86
C ARG A 528 -25.75 20.25 -45.63
N ALA A 529 -24.60 19.64 -45.84
CA ALA A 529 -23.68 19.31 -44.76
C ALA A 529 -23.25 20.51 -43.97
N ARG A 530 -22.90 21.62 -44.64
CA ARG A 530 -22.55 22.90 -43.99
C ARG A 530 -23.72 23.51 -43.22
N GLY A 531 -24.98 23.29 -43.68
CA GLY A 531 -26.16 23.77 -42.98
C GLY A 531 -26.36 23.13 -41.62
N PHE A 532 -26.01 21.83 -41.46
CA PHE A 532 -26.11 21.13 -40.20
C PHE A 532 -25.01 21.42 -39.20
N ASN A 533 -23.86 21.96 -39.64
CA ASN A 533 -22.72 22.32 -38.83
C ASN A 533 -22.73 23.80 -38.35
N ARG A 534 -23.76 24.55 -38.65
CA ARG A 534 -24.02 25.93 -38.18
C ARG A 534 -25.10 25.93 -37.11
#